data_ba57036c8c91e30d04cc183a8c59cd1e
#
_entry.id   ba57036c8c91e30d04cc183a8c59cd1e
#
_cell.length_a   1.000
_cell.length_b   1.000
_cell.length_c   1.000
_cell.angle_alpha   90.00
_cell.angle_beta   90.00
_cell.angle_gamma   90.00
#
_symmetry.space_group_name_H-M   'P 1'
#
loop_
_entity.id
_entity.type
_entity.pdbx_description
1 polymer ?
#
loop_
_entity_poly.entity_id
_entity_poly.type
_entity_poly.pdbx_seq_one_letter_code
_entity_poly.pdbx_strand_id
1 'polypeptide(L)'
;MKNQSLMKYLFLSFITFGIASSQTMTVRGIVKDSGSNDPLVGANVYITGTSLGTATSDEGKYNIANVNPGTYMLKASYIGYESKELEITVVAGEELVQDFELDYATIEGKTIQVTAQARGQMDAINKQLKAKSIKNIISSDRIQELPDANAAEAVARVPGVSIRREGGEGNKVVIRGLSPKYNKVTVNGTNLASTDADDRSTDLSMISQYMLEGIEVTKAGTPDQEADVLGGTVNFKLKKAPSGLHGNLVTQGMYNGLKKTQDDYKLVFDISNRFLGDRLGVLAQIDVENRNRSSHNLNAGYVNTPADLDTINPLTLGTLTLTDVGRMNKRDNRLFVIDFAIPNGNISYSGLHSSIDKDVNTYANVYPLQTPDGQRLFDTGELINNIKVTTETWKYEQNLTPDLRIELFNSFSRSTNGDTNKVFNFKESGAYTESVSNKSVDNIQSFTINDTNTTWFERYDYNEY
;
A
#
# COMPACT_ATOMS: atom_id res chain seq x y z
N MET A 1 -57.28 73.11 -18.72
CA MET A 1 -56.37 72.18 -19.45
C MET A 1 -54.93 72.55 -19.27
N LYS A 2 -54.40 72.72 -18.03
CA LYS A 2 -52.96 73.10 -17.84
C LYS A 2 -52.22 72.23 -16.77
N ASN A 3 -52.89 71.20 -16.22
CA ASN A 3 -52.26 70.40 -15.13
C ASN A 3 -51.81 68.95 -15.54
N GLN A 4 -52.04 68.52 -16.79
CA GLN A 4 -51.69 67.19 -17.22
C GLN A 4 -50.25 67.12 -17.76
N SER A 5 -49.61 68.22 -18.10
CA SER A 5 -48.27 68.26 -18.64
C SER A 5 -47.17 68.15 -17.55
N LEU A 6 -47.43 68.71 -16.35
CA LEU A 6 -46.44 68.68 -15.25
C LEU A 6 -46.28 67.31 -14.62
N MET A 7 -47.31 66.48 -14.60
CA MET A 7 -47.35 65.14 -14.01
C MET A 7 -46.59 64.09 -14.90
N LYS A 8 -46.56 64.33 -16.22
CA LYS A 8 -45.77 63.46 -17.16
C LYS A 8 -44.27 63.66 -17.03
N TYR A 9 -43.78 64.84 -16.75
CA TYR A 9 -42.34 65.12 -16.57
C TYR A 9 -41.89 64.68 -15.17
N LEU A 10 -42.71 64.70 -14.15
CA LEU A 10 -42.39 64.16 -12.83
C LEU A 10 -42.29 62.61 -12.81
N PHE A 11 -43.13 61.92 -13.62
CA PHE A 11 -43.06 60.46 -13.76
C PHE A 11 -41.88 60.01 -14.64
N LEU A 12 -41.43 60.78 -15.63
CA LEU A 12 -40.27 60.49 -16.46
C LEU A 12 -38.96 60.75 -15.72
N SER A 13 -38.90 61.67 -14.75
CA SER A 13 -37.74 61.93 -13.89
C SER A 13 -37.52 60.87 -12.83
N PHE A 14 -38.58 60.07 -12.45
CA PHE A 14 -38.46 59.04 -11.45
C PHE A 14 -38.01 57.66 -12.03
N ILE A 15 -38.06 57.50 -13.37
CA ILE A 15 -37.68 56.21 -14.03
C ILE A 15 -36.17 56.22 -14.39
N THR A 16 -35.46 57.36 -14.36
CA THR A 16 -34.02 57.42 -14.63
C THR A 16 -33.15 57.29 -13.37
N PHE A 17 -33.73 57.11 -12.18
CA PHE A 17 -33.00 56.94 -10.94
C PHE A 17 -33.11 55.49 -10.47
N GLY A 18 -32.31 54.56 -11.04
CA GLY A 18 -32.28 53.25 -10.47
C GLY A 18 -31.88 52.10 -11.34
N ILE A 19 -30.90 52.21 -12.20
CA ILE A 19 -30.10 51.08 -12.62
C ILE A 19 -28.62 51.43 -12.34
N ALA A 20 -28.27 51.53 -11.06
CA ALA A 20 -26.93 51.29 -10.65
C ALA A 20 -26.72 49.78 -10.80
N SER A 21 -26.32 49.32 -11.97
CA SER A 21 -25.80 47.96 -12.15
C SER A 21 -24.59 47.83 -11.24
N SER A 22 -24.80 47.20 -10.12
CA SER A 22 -23.67 46.71 -9.29
C SER A 22 -22.86 45.79 -10.18
N GLN A 23 -21.78 46.30 -10.78
CA GLN A 23 -20.83 45.50 -11.50
C GLN A 23 -20.07 44.69 -10.44
N THR A 24 -20.49 43.42 -10.29
CA THR A 24 -19.78 42.49 -9.44
C THR A 24 -18.57 41.94 -10.16
N MET A 25 -17.47 41.84 -9.45
CA MET A 25 -16.16 41.40 -9.97
C MET A 25 -15.82 40.00 -9.51
N THR A 26 -14.78 39.48 -10.12
CA THR A 26 -14.27 38.15 -9.79
C THR A 26 -12.87 38.26 -9.21
N VAL A 27 -12.62 37.57 -8.08
CA VAL A 27 -11.32 37.41 -7.48
C VAL A 27 -10.88 35.96 -7.69
N ARG A 28 -9.76 35.75 -8.33
CA ARG A 28 -9.21 34.44 -8.62
C ARG A 28 -7.73 34.32 -8.27
N GLY A 29 -7.23 33.11 -8.22
CA GLY A 29 -5.82 32.83 -7.96
C GLY A 29 -5.56 31.36 -7.72
N ILE A 30 -4.35 31.05 -7.29
CA ILE A 30 -3.91 29.68 -6.96
C ILE A 30 -3.42 29.68 -5.51
N VAL A 31 -3.73 28.60 -4.78
CA VAL A 31 -3.18 28.35 -3.45
C VAL A 31 -2.20 27.19 -3.54
N LYS A 32 -0.96 27.40 -3.07
CA LYS A 32 0.14 26.44 -3.13
C LYS A 32 0.81 26.27 -1.78
N ASP A 33 1.50 25.14 -1.63
CA ASP A 33 2.47 24.91 -0.56
C ASP A 33 3.74 25.73 -0.79
N SER A 34 4.21 26.47 0.21
CA SER A 34 5.40 27.35 0.11
C SER A 34 6.70 26.55 -0.04
N GLY A 35 6.76 25.30 0.44
CA GLY A 35 7.97 24.48 0.43
C GLY A 35 8.10 23.58 -0.80
N SER A 36 7.00 22.95 -1.25
CA SER A 36 6.97 22.03 -2.39
C SER A 36 6.48 22.66 -3.68
N ASN A 37 5.83 23.84 -3.62
CA ASN A 37 5.17 24.51 -4.72
C ASN A 37 3.98 23.72 -5.31
N ASP A 38 3.51 22.68 -4.58
CA ASP A 38 2.38 21.86 -4.99
C ASP A 38 1.05 22.60 -4.78
N PRO A 39 0.06 22.42 -5.67
CA PRO A 39 -1.25 23.04 -5.53
C PRO A 39 -2.01 22.45 -4.33
N LEU A 40 -2.54 23.31 -3.45
CA LEU A 40 -3.35 22.90 -2.31
C LEU A 40 -4.82 22.79 -2.73
N VAL A 41 -5.26 21.55 -2.94
CA VAL A 41 -6.61 21.19 -3.42
C VAL A 41 -7.60 21.22 -2.27
N GLY A 42 -8.73 21.96 -2.40
CA GLY A 42 -9.76 22.11 -1.36
C GLY A 42 -9.34 23.05 -0.23
N ALA A 43 -8.34 23.91 -0.44
CA ALA A 43 -8.07 25.01 0.45
C ALA A 43 -9.26 26.02 0.41
N ASN A 44 -9.67 26.50 1.57
CA ASN A 44 -10.74 27.48 1.65
C ASN A 44 -10.21 28.87 1.45
N VAL A 45 -10.75 29.60 0.46
CA VAL A 45 -10.46 31.02 0.23
C VAL A 45 -11.74 31.81 0.37
N TYR A 46 -11.75 32.78 1.26
CA TYR A 46 -12.94 33.57 1.54
C TYR A 46 -12.63 35.00 1.94
N ILE A 47 -13.61 35.90 1.73
CA ILE A 47 -13.54 37.29 2.14
C ILE A 47 -14.05 37.41 3.55
N THR A 48 -13.18 37.82 4.48
CA THR A 48 -13.48 37.95 5.91
C THR A 48 -14.64 38.94 6.13
N GLY A 49 -15.62 38.55 6.95
CA GLY A 49 -16.81 39.37 7.24
C GLY A 49 -17.92 39.28 6.19
N THR A 50 -17.79 38.40 5.19
CA THR A 50 -18.82 38.14 4.17
C THR A 50 -19.12 36.64 4.07
N SER A 51 -20.16 36.28 3.30
CA SER A 51 -20.41 34.88 2.91
C SER A 51 -19.74 34.47 1.60
N LEU A 52 -18.89 35.30 1.03
CA LEU A 52 -18.24 35.06 -0.24
C LEU A 52 -16.94 34.26 -0.02
N GLY A 53 -16.88 33.09 -0.63
CA GLY A 53 -15.73 32.20 -0.55
C GLY A 53 -15.91 30.97 -1.43
N THR A 54 -14.83 30.24 -1.63
CA THR A 54 -14.81 29.00 -2.41
C THR A 54 -13.67 28.09 -1.95
N ALA A 55 -13.76 26.80 -2.26
CA ALA A 55 -12.64 25.89 -2.13
C ALA A 55 -11.84 25.82 -3.44
N THR A 56 -10.53 25.57 -3.35
CA THR A 56 -9.68 25.40 -4.52
C THR A 56 -9.96 24.11 -5.28
N SER A 57 -9.79 24.15 -6.61
CA SER A 57 -9.90 23.01 -7.51
C SER A 57 -8.73 22.01 -7.36
N ASP A 58 -8.74 20.93 -8.14
CA ASP A 58 -7.66 19.94 -8.21
C ASP A 58 -6.31 20.52 -8.65
N GLU A 59 -6.32 21.69 -9.29
CA GLU A 59 -5.14 22.46 -9.67
C GLU A 59 -4.77 23.54 -8.64
N GLY A 60 -5.42 23.58 -7.49
CA GLY A 60 -5.24 24.61 -6.47
C GLY A 60 -5.85 25.96 -6.83
N LYS A 61 -6.61 26.06 -7.94
CA LYS A 61 -7.23 27.32 -8.41
C LYS A 61 -8.50 27.62 -7.65
N TYR A 62 -8.73 28.91 -7.35
CA TYR A 62 -9.96 29.39 -6.77
C TYR A 62 -10.57 30.53 -7.60
N ASN A 63 -11.88 30.71 -7.49
CA ASN A 63 -12.64 31.75 -8.18
C ASN A 63 -13.83 32.19 -7.31
N ILE A 64 -13.75 33.41 -6.77
CA ILE A 64 -14.83 34.04 -5.98
C ILE A 64 -15.54 35.05 -6.86
N ALA A 65 -16.75 34.73 -7.29
CA ALA A 65 -17.58 35.60 -8.11
C ALA A 65 -18.45 36.55 -7.25
N ASN A 66 -19.00 37.57 -7.90
CA ASN A 66 -19.96 38.51 -7.30
C ASN A 66 -19.38 39.36 -6.15
N VAL A 67 -18.10 39.72 -6.22
CA VAL A 67 -17.47 40.61 -5.26
C VAL A 67 -17.76 42.06 -5.68
N ASN A 68 -18.29 42.87 -4.80
CA ASN A 68 -18.49 44.30 -5.06
C ASN A 68 -17.14 45.07 -5.03
N PRO A 69 -17.00 46.18 -5.75
CA PRO A 69 -15.83 47.03 -5.61
C PRO A 69 -15.64 47.50 -4.15
N GLY A 70 -14.39 47.44 -3.67
CA GLY A 70 -14.07 47.78 -2.28
C GLY A 70 -12.79 47.15 -1.80
N THR A 71 -12.36 47.50 -0.59
CA THR A 71 -11.18 46.91 0.07
C THR A 71 -11.64 45.83 1.05
N TYR A 72 -11.02 44.65 0.97
CA TYR A 72 -11.39 43.46 1.71
C TYR A 72 -10.18 42.73 2.27
N MET A 73 -10.36 41.99 3.35
CA MET A 73 -9.39 40.99 3.80
C MET A 73 -9.72 39.63 3.17
N LEU A 74 -8.87 39.17 2.28
CA LEU A 74 -8.98 37.84 1.67
C LEU A 74 -8.13 36.85 2.48
N LYS A 75 -8.75 35.77 2.93
CA LYS A 75 -8.12 34.76 3.76
C LYS A 75 -8.09 33.41 3.06
N ALA A 76 -6.91 32.81 3.02
CA ALA A 76 -6.72 31.43 2.61
C ALA A 76 -6.39 30.57 3.83
N SER A 77 -7.05 29.40 3.94
CA SER A 77 -6.83 28.45 5.02
C SER A 77 -6.90 27.02 4.50
N TYR A 78 -6.03 26.17 5.04
CA TYR A 78 -5.99 24.75 4.71
C TYR A 78 -5.62 23.94 5.93
N ILE A 79 -6.11 22.71 6.03
CA ILE A 79 -5.86 21.83 7.19
C ILE A 79 -4.36 21.52 7.26
N GLY A 80 -3.74 21.82 8.41
CA GLY A 80 -2.31 21.63 8.63
C GLY A 80 -1.41 22.78 8.16
N TYR A 81 -2.00 23.89 7.70
CA TYR A 81 -1.27 25.07 7.25
C TYR A 81 -1.63 26.30 8.09
N GLU A 82 -0.70 27.24 8.20
CA GLU A 82 -0.97 28.56 8.76
C GLU A 82 -1.88 29.33 7.80
N SER A 83 -2.97 29.89 8.35
CA SER A 83 -3.87 30.73 7.55
C SER A 83 -3.17 32.03 7.17
N LYS A 84 -3.29 32.46 5.90
CA LYS A 84 -2.72 33.72 5.41
C LYS A 84 -3.84 34.69 5.04
N GLU A 85 -3.73 35.91 5.51
CA GLU A 85 -4.66 36.99 5.20
C GLU A 85 -3.95 38.08 4.43
N LEU A 86 -4.58 38.58 3.37
CA LEU A 86 -4.06 39.70 2.56
C LEU A 86 -5.17 40.72 2.33
N GLU A 87 -4.81 41.99 2.45
CA GLU A 87 -5.69 43.09 2.07
C GLU A 87 -5.71 43.21 0.54
N ILE A 88 -6.90 43.16 -0.05
CA ILE A 88 -7.12 43.29 -1.49
C ILE A 88 -8.04 44.43 -1.78
N THR A 89 -7.82 45.13 -2.91
CA THR A 89 -8.70 46.18 -3.41
C THR A 89 -9.32 45.72 -4.73
N VAL A 90 -10.62 45.53 -4.74
CA VAL A 90 -11.40 45.15 -5.92
C VAL A 90 -11.88 46.41 -6.62
N VAL A 91 -11.48 46.62 -7.87
CA VAL A 91 -11.83 47.78 -8.70
C VAL A 91 -12.90 47.39 -9.72
N ALA A 92 -13.85 48.30 -9.96
CA ALA A 92 -14.91 48.06 -10.94
C ALA A 92 -14.35 47.91 -12.35
N GLY A 93 -14.70 46.82 -13.05
CA GLY A 93 -14.28 46.55 -14.43
C GLY A 93 -13.01 45.74 -14.56
N GLU A 94 -12.29 45.43 -13.47
CA GLU A 94 -11.05 44.67 -13.49
C GLU A 94 -11.20 43.33 -12.74
N GLU A 95 -10.59 42.29 -13.29
CA GLU A 95 -10.48 40.99 -12.62
C GLU A 95 -9.24 41.01 -11.72
N LEU A 96 -9.41 40.64 -10.43
CA LEU A 96 -8.30 40.60 -9.51
C LEU A 96 -7.71 39.17 -9.44
N VAL A 97 -6.40 39.06 -9.70
CA VAL A 97 -5.68 37.79 -9.52
C VAL A 97 -4.79 37.89 -8.28
N GLN A 98 -5.02 37.02 -7.29
CA GLN A 98 -4.25 36.98 -6.06
C GLN A 98 -3.88 35.52 -5.73
N ASP A 99 -2.59 35.21 -5.70
CA ASP A 99 -2.08 33.89 -5.34
C ASP A 99 -1.74 33.81 -3.85
N PHE A 100 -1.82 32.62 -3.28
CA PHE A 100 -1.41 32.33 -1.91
C PHE A 100 -0.38 31.20 -1.89
N GLU A 101 0.66 31.41 -1.10
CA GLU A 101 1.60 30.39 -0.66
C GLU A 101 1.39 30.20 0.84
N LEU A 102 0.95 29.01 1.25
CA LEU A 102 0.71 28.69 2.66
C LEU A 102 1.89 27.91 3.23
N ASP A 103 2.27 28.28 4.44
CA ASP A 103 3.26 27.57 5.24
C ASP A 103 2.60 26.56 6.14
N TYR A 104 3.27 25.45 6.46
CA TYR A 104 2.76 24.50 7.44
C TYR A 104 2.59 25.15 8.80
N ALA A 105 1.45 24.85 9.46
CA ALA A 105 1.19 25.37 10.81
C ALA A 105 2.18 24.78 11.80
N THR A 106 2.98 25.65 12.42
CA THR A 106 3.80 25.33 13.58
C THR A 106 2.92 25.41 14.82
N ILE A 107 2.69 24.28 15.50
CA ILE A 107 1.99 24.30 16.79
C ILE A 107 2.94 24.91 17.80
N GLU A 108 2.66 26.13 18.24
CA GLU A 108 3.37 26.77 19.36
C GLU A 108 3.14 25.96 20.65
N GLY A 109 4.19 25.32 21.16
CA GLY A 109 4.11 24.63 22.45
C GLY A 109 5.27 23.68 22.77
N LYS A 110 5.93 23.15 21.81
CA LYS A 110 7.27 22.51 21.75
C LYS A 110 7.68 22.57 20.28
N THR A 111 8.94 22.88 20.00
CA THR A 111 9.49 22.84 18.66
C THR A 111 9.31 21.44 18.09
N ILE A 112 8.14 21.15 17.57
CA ILE A 112 7.93 19.98 16.71
C ILE A 112 8.43 20.46 15.36
N GLN A 113 9.66 20.09 15.02
CA GLN A 113 10.08 20.13 13.64
C GLN A 113 9.02 19.32 12.89
N VAL A 114 8.24 20.01 12.04
CA VAL A 114 7.33 19.33 11.10
C VAL A 114 8.24 18.61 10.13
N THR A 115 8.52 17.35 10.45
CA THR A 115 9.38 16.49 9.66
C THR A 115 8.70 16.22 8.31
N ALA A 116 9.47 15.92 7.28
CA ALA A 116 8.96 15.47 5.99
C ALA A 116 7.86 14.39 6.14
N GLN A 117 7.99 13.57 7.17
CA GLN A 117 7.08 12.53 7.63
C GLN A 117 5.67 13.05 7.99
N ALA A 118 5.55 14.14 8.73
CA ALA A 118 4.25 14.73 9.05
C ALA A 118 3.57 15.29 7.79
N ARG A 119 4.34 15.79 6.84
CA ARG A 119 3.85 16.24 5.51
C ARG A 119 3.29 15.09 4.70
N GLY A 120 4.01 13.98 4.59
CA GLY A 120 3.55 12.78 3.87
C GLY A 120 2.26 12.21 4.45
N GLN A 121 2.10 12.20 5.77
CA GLN A 121 0.88 11.76 6.44
C GLN A 121 -0.31 12.69 6.17
N MET A 122 -0.10 14.01 6.21
CA MET A 122 -1.14 15.00 5.90
C MET A 122 -1.59 14.92 4.46
N ASP A 123 -0.66 14.75 3.50
CA ASP A 123 -1.00 14.54 2.10
C ASP A 123 -1.84 13.26 1.89
N ALA A 124 -1.46 12.16 2.54
CA ALA A 124 -2.24 10.92 2.51
C ALA A 124 -3.67 11.12 3.05
N ILE A 125 -3.84 11.83 4.17
CA ILE A 125 -5.15 12.15 4.75
C ILE A 125 -5.96 13.03 3.79
N ASN A 126 -5.35 14.04 3.20
CA ASN A 126 -6.02 14.93 2.25
C ASN A 126 -6.47 14.18 0.98
N LYS A 127 -5.60 13.32 0.42
CA LYS A 127 -5.95 12.44 -0.70
C LYS A 127 -7.10 11.49 -0.33
N GLN A 128 -7.13 10.97 0.91
CA GLN A 128 -8.20 10.10 1.40
C GLN A 128 -9.52 10.85 1.53
N LEU A 129 -9.53 12.07 2.07
CA LEU A 129 -10.73 12.90 2.22
C LEU A 129 -11.34 13.31 0.87
N LYS A 130 -10.52 13.51 -0.15
CA LYS A 130 -10.96 13.90 -1.52
C LYS A 130 -11.34 12.72 -2.40
N ALA A 131 -11.06 11.50 -1.97
CA ALA A 131 -11.33 10.31 -2.76
C ALA A 131 -12.84 10.14 -2.99
N LYS A 132 -13.24 9.92 -4.25
CA LYS A 132 -14.65 9.67 -4.63
C LYS A 132 -15.17 8.30 -4.12
N SER A 133 -14.29 7.45 -3.59
CA SER A 133 -14.60 6.13 -3.02
C SER A 133 -13.96 5.99 -1.64
N ILE A 134 -14.42 5.04 -0.83
CA ILE A 134 -13.83 4.74 0.47
C ILE A 134 -12.43 4.12 0.26
N LYS A 135 -11.40 4.96 0.35
CA LYS A 135 -9.99 4.59 0.24
C LYS A 135 -9.27 4.79 1.56
N ASN A 136 -8.34 3.91 1.86
CA ASN A 136 -7.31 4.12 2.88
C ASN A 136 -5.98 4.31 2.17
N ILE A 137 -5.24 5.35 2.54
CA ILE A 137 -3.95 5.70 1.93
C ILE A 137 -2.89 5.68 3.03
N ILE A 138 -1.78 5.00 2.75
CA ILE A 138 -0.60 4.93 3.61
C ILE A 138 0.55 5.59 2.84
N SER A 139 1.19 6.60 3.43
CA SER A 139 2.36 7.26 2.82
C SER A 139 3.64 6.42 2.96
N SER A 140 4.66 6.72 2.14
CA SER A 140 5.99 6.10 2.22
C SER A 140 6.60 6.20 3.62
N ASP A 141 6.47 7.37 4.24
CA ASP A 141 7.04 7.62 5.57
C ASP A 141 6.39 6.71 6.61
N ARG A 142 5.06 6.53 6.54
CA ARG A 142 4.35 5.62 7.43
C ARG A 142 4.70 4.15 7.20
N ILE A 143 5.01 3.78 5.96
CA ILE A 143 5.50 2.43 5.61
C ILE A 143 6.87 2.19 6.23
N GLN A 144 7.76 3.21 6.22
CA GLN A 144 9.14 3.10 6.68
C GLN A 144 9.32 3.31 8.18
N GLU A 145 8.35 3.89 8.89
CA GLU A 145 8.38 4.07 10.36
C GLU A 145 8.54 2.75 11.13
N LEU A 146 8.06 1.67 10.57
CA LEU A 146 7.98 0.40 11.23
C LEU A 146 8.88 -0.61 10.51
N PRO A 147 9.52 -1.52 11.27
CA PRO A 147 10.45 -2.48 10.72
C PRO A 147 9.72 -3.62 9.97
N ASP A 148 8.91 -3.25 8.97
CA ASP A 148 8.20 -4.21 8.15
C ASP A 148 9.18 -4.97 7.26
N ALA A 149 8.90 -6.25 7.06
CA ALA A 149 9.73 -7.08 6.21
C ALA A 149 9.47 -6.77 4.72
N ASN A 150 8.21 -6.50 4.35
CA ASN A 150 7.76 -6.36 2.97
C ASN A 150 6.46 -5.53 2.87
N ALA A 151 5.97 -5.32 1.64
CA ALA A 151 4.78 -4.53 1.38
C ALA A 151 3.49 -5.14 1.98
N ALA A 152 3.38 -6.48 2.13
CA ALA A 152 2.20 -7.12 2.71
C ALA A 152 2.00 -6.71 4.17
N GLU A 153 3.08 -6.62 4.96
CA GLU A 153 3.02 -6.21 6.36
C GLU A 153 2.52 -4.76 6.50
N ALA A 154 2.96 -3.87 5.60
CA ALA A 154 2.49 -2.49 5.59
C ALA A 154 0.97 -2.40 5.29
N VAL A 155 0.46 -3.21 4.36
CA VAL A 155 -0.97 -3.27 4.02
C VAL A 155 -1.81 -3.78 5.19
N ALA A 156 -1.28 -4.70 6.00
CA ALA A 156 -2.00 -5.27 7.16
C ALA A 156 -2.45 -4.25 8.20
N ARG A 157 -1.86 -3.06 8.18
CA ARG A 157 -2.20 -1.96 9.11
C ARG A 157 -3.45 -1.18 8.72
N VAL A 158 -3.96 -1.42 7.52
CA VAL A 158 -5.22 -0.80 7.08
C VAL A 158 -6.38 -1.45 7.81
N PRO A 159 -7.27 -0.71 8.47
CA PRO A 159 -8.44 -1.26 9.14
C PRO A 159 -9.25 -2.16 8.21
N GLY A 160 -9.62 -3.36 8.68
CA GLY A 160 -10.38 -4.35 7.89
C GLY A 160 -9.56 -5.11 6.83
N VAL A 161 -8.24 -5.02 6.92
CA VAL A 161 -7.29 -5.82 6.15
C VAL A 161 -6.53 -6.74 7.11
N SER A 162 -6.36 -7.97 6.73
CA SER A 162 -5.47 -8.94 7.37
C SER A 162 -4.57 -9.59 6.32
N ILE A 163 -3.58 -10.34 6.77
CA ILE A 163 -2.65 -11.02 5.86
C ILE A 163 -2.55 -12.51 6.21
N ARG A 164 -2.37 -13.33 5.20
CA ARG A 164 -1.86 -14.68 5.38
C ARG A 164 -0.35 -14.61 5.54
N ARG A 165 0.18 -15.52 6.34
CA ARG A 165 1.61 -15.62 6.61
C ARG A 165 2.14 -16.98 6.19
N GLU A 166 3.34 -16.95 5.64
CA GLU A 166 4.11 -18.13 5.33
C GLU A 166 5.53 -17.97 5.88
N GLY A 167 5.99 -18.94 6.68
CA GLY A 167 7.30 -18.82 7.31
C GLY A 167 7.48 -17.57 8.19
N GLY A 168 6.37 -17.08 8.80
CA GLY A 168 6.39 -15.89 9.65
C GLY A 168 6.35 -14.55 8.88
N GLU A 169 6.34 -14.55 7.55
CA GLU A 169 6.19 -13.37 6.70
C GLU A 169 4.80 -13.27 6.10
N GLY A 170 4.25 -12.04 6.05
CA GLY A 170 3.03 -11.77 5.31
C GLY A 170 3.25 -11.97 3.81
N ASN A 171 2.39 -12.74 3.16
CA ASN A 171 2.50 -13.01 1.74
C ASN A 171 1.25 -12.62 0.95
N LYS A 172 0.05 -12.85 1.47
CA LYS A 172 -1.19 -12.58 0.74
C LYS A 172 -2.14 -11.73 1.57
N VAL A 173 -2.84 -10.79 0.91
CA VAL A 173 -3.78 -9.87 1.55
C VAL A 173 -5.18 -10.47 1.58
N VAL A 174 -5.83 -10.32 2.72
CA VAL A 174 -7.24 -10.69 2.99
C VAL A 174 -8.00 -9.41 3.33
N ILE A 175 -8.96 -9.02 2.50
CA ILE A 175 -9.78 -7.81 2.72
C ILE A 175 -11.18 -8.26 3.12
N ARG A 176 -11.70 -7.71 4.23
CA ARG A 176 -13.02 -8.04 4.78
C ARG A 176 -13.25 -9.54 5.02
N GLY A 177 -12.20 -10.28 5.35
CA GLY A 177 -12.27 -11.73 5.57
C GLY A 177 -12.39 -12.58 4.29
N LEU A 178 -12.42 -11.97 3.11
CA LEU A 178 -12.50 -12.71 1.85
C LEU A 178 -11.14 -13.27 1.44
N SER A 179 -11.15 -14.47 0.85
CA SER A 179 -9.93 -15.12 0.36
C SER A 179 -9.13 -14.21 -0.58
N PRO A 180 -7.78 -14.27 -0.56
CA PRO A 180 -6.92 -13.45 -1.41
C PRO A 180 -7.26 -13.45 -2.89
N LYS A 181 -7.78 -14.55 -3.42
CA LYS A 181 -8.20 -14.67 -4.82
C LYS A 181 -9.32 -13.70 -5.26
N TYR A 182 -10.05 -13.12 -4.29
CA TYR A 182 -11.12 -12.12 -4.52
C TYR A 182 -10.64 -10.68 -4.38
N ASN A 183 -9.35 -10.48 -4.12
CA ASN A 183 -8.71 -9.17 -4.04
C ASN A 183 -7.91 -8.90 -5.29
N LYS A 184 -7.87 -7.64 -5.70
CA LYS A 184 -7.06 -7.18 -6.82
C LYS A 184 -5.82 -6.48 -6.29
N VAL A 185 -4.67 -6.81 -6.84
CA VAL A 185 -3.41 -6.12 -6.55
C VAL A 185 -2.94 -5.41 -7.80
N THR A 186 -2.62 -4.13 -7.66
CA THR A 186 -2.13 -3.31 -8.77
C THR A 186 -0.87 -2.54 -8.37
N VAL A 187 -0.05 -2.21 -9.37
CA VAL A 187 1.09 -1.32 -9.26
C VAL A 187 0.87 -0.15 -10.20
N ASN A 188 0.80 1.08 -9.67
CA ASN A 188 0.41 2.27 -10.43
C ASN A 188 -0.87 2.10 -11.27
N GLY A 189 -1.82 1.26 -10.80
CA GLY A 189 -3.06 0.92 -11.51
C GLY A 189 -2.97 -0.27 -12.46
N THR A 190 -1.78 -0.75 -12.79
CA THR A 190 -1.58 -1.97 -13.60
C THR A 190 -1.82 -3.21 -12.74
N ASN A 191 -2.61 -4.15 -13.25
CA ASN A 191 -2.80 -5.46 -12.60
C ASN A 191 -1.46 -6.17 -12.45
N LEU A 192 -1.15 -6.57 -11.24
CA LEU A 192 -0.03 -7.46 -10.99
C LEU A 192 -0.46 -8.90 -11.33
N ALA A 193 0.34 -9.58 -12.14
CA ALA A 193 0.06 -10.94 -12.53
C ALA A 193 0.02 -11.86 -11.30
N SER A 194 -0.86 -12.89 -11.33
CA SER A 194 -0.93 -13.90 -10.27
C SER A 194 0.42 -14.61 -10.14
N THR A 195 0.79 -14.90 -8.91
CA THR A 195 1.98 -15.71 -8.57
C THR A 195 1.60 -17.08 -8.02
N ASP A 196 0.32 -17.38 -7.97
CA ASP A 196 -0.21 -18.65 -7.50
C ASP A 196 -0.67 -19.49 -8.69
N ALA A 197 -0.40 -20.78 -8.65
CA ALA A 197 -0.81 -21.70 -9.71
C ALA A 197 -2.30 -22.03 -9.63
N ASP A 198 -2.84 -22.11 -8.43
CA ASP A 198 -4.19 -22.61 -8.15
C ASP A 198 -5.23 -21.49 -8.08
N ASP A 199 -4.81 -20.25 -7.86
CA ASP A 199 -5.74 -19.13 -7.75
C ASP A 199 -5.15 -17.80 -8.30
N ARG A 200 -5.94 -16.73 -8.29
CA ARG A 200 -5.54 -15.41 -8.80
C ARG A 200 -4.82 -14.53 -7.76
N SER A 201 -4.36 -15.10 -6.68
CA SER A 201 -3.67 -14.33 -5.66
C SER A 201 -2.22 -14.03 -6.04
N THR A 202 -1.70 -12.94 -5.48
CA THR A 202 -0.34 -12.50 -5.68
C THR A 202 0.42 -12.55 -4.36
N ASP A 203 1.63 -13.11 -4.39
CA ASP A 203 2.56 -13.09 -3.25
C ASP A 203 3.20 -11.71 -3.13
N LEU A 204 2.81 -10.95 -2.13
CA LEU A 204 3.30 -9.60 -1.86
C LEU A 204 4.60 -9.57 -1.06
N SER A 205 5.06 -10.73 -0.56
CA SER A 205 6.32 -10.82 0.19
C SER A 205 7.54 -10.48 -0.66
N MET A 206 7.39 -10.56 -1.98
CA MET A 206 8.44 -10.23 -2.95
C MET A 206 8.57 -8.71 -3.18
N ILE A 207 7.53 -7.90 -2.90
CA ILE A 207 7.55 -6.46 -3.17
C ILE A 207 8.24 -5.73 -2.03
N SER A 208 9.31 -4.99 -2.37
CA SER A 208 10.03 -4.16 -1.40
C SER A 208 9.24 -2.93 -1.02
N GLN A 209 9.13 -2.69 0.29
CA GLN A 209 8.53 -1.45 0.81
C GLN A 209 9.30 -0.17 0.41
N TYR A 210 10.60 -0.30 0.15
CA TYR A 210 11.45 0.84 -0.23
C TYR A 210 11.19 1.36 -1.65
N MET A 211 10.45 0.61 -2.49
CA MET A 211 10.05 1.04 -3.83
C MET A 211 8.76 1.85 -3.84
N LEU A 212 8.06 1.93 -2.69
CA LEU A 212 6.73 2.48 -2.60
C LEU A 212 6.74 3.94 -2.16
N GLU A 213 6.03 4.78 -2.88
CA GLU A 213 5.62 6.13 -2.48
C GLU A 213 4.41 6.07 -1.53
N GLY A 214 3.57 5.06 -1.71
CA GLY A 214 2.40 4.84 -0.87
C GLY A 214 1.60 3.59 -1.26
N ILE A 215 0.62 3.30 -0.44
CA ILE A 215 -0.31 2.19 -0.64
C ILE A 215 -1.74 2.73 -0.56
N GLU A 216 -2.54 2.47 -1.58
CA GLU A 216 -3.97 2.79 -1.60
C GLU A 216 -4.78 1.51 -1.49
N VAL A 217 -5.67 1.43 -0.51
CA VAL A 217 -6.58 0.29 -0.35
C VAL A 217 -8.01 0.77 -0.54
N THR A 218 -8.66 0.29 -1.60
CA THR A 218 -10.07 0.54 -1.90
C THR A 218 -10.89 -0.68 -1.53
N LYS A 219 -11.83 -0.52 -0.60
CA LYS A 219 -12.66 -1.63 -0.08
C LYS A 219 -13.99 -1.79 -0.78
N ALA A 220 -14.44 -0.80 -1.52
CA ALA A 220 -15.66 -0.86 -2.31
C ALA A 220 -15.31 -0.65 -3.78
N GLY A 221 -15.76 -1.56 -4.64
CA GLY A 221 -15.58 -1.43 -6.08
C GLY A 221 -16.31 -0.19 -6.59
N THR A 222 -15.67 0.51 -7.54
CA THR A 222 -16.29 1.58 -8.31
C THR A 222 -16.71 1.01 -9.67
N PRO A 223 -17.69 1.62 -10.39
CA PRO A 223 -18.19 1.09 -11.66
C PRO A 223 -17.15 0.92 -12.77
N ASP A 224 -16.00 1.59 -12.62
CA ASP A 224 -14.84 1.50 -13.52
C ASP A 224 -13.93 0.30 -13.22
N GLN A 225 -14.16 -0.43 -12.12
CA GLN A 225 -13.38 -1.60 -11.74
C GLN A 225 -14.01 -2.90 -12.26
N GLU A 226 -13.17 -3.93 -12.41
CA GLU A 226 -13.61 -5.26 -12.80
C GLU A 226 -14.59 -5.85 -11.77
N ALA A 227 -15.67 -6.47 -12.25
CA ALA A 227 -16.77 -6.96 -11.41
C ALA A 227 -16.39 -8.17 -10.52
N ASP A 228 -15.26 -8.80 -10.76
CA ASP A 228 -14.76 -9.96 -10.03
C ASP A 228 -13.98 -9.60 -8.75
N VAL A 229 -13.77 -8.32 -8.49
CA VAL A 229 -13.10 -7.80 -7.28
C VAL A 229 -14.10 -7.64 -6.15
N LEU A 230 -14.33 -8.71 -5.38
CA LEU A 230 -15.32 -8.74 -4.30
C LEU A 230 -14.77 -8.17 -2.98
N GLY A 231 -13.50 -8.40 -2.68
CA GLY A 231 -12.88 -7.97 -1.43
C GLY A 231 -12.45 -6.52 -1.45
N GLY A 232 -11.70 -6.15 -2.46
CA GLY A 232 -11.16 -4.82 -2.65
C GLY A 232 -9.88 -4.81 -3.51
N THR A 233 -9.35 -3.62 -3.71
CA THR A 233 -8.13 -3.39 -4.49
C THR A 233 -7.03 -2.82 -3.60
N VAL A 234 -5.83 -3.39 -3.69
CA VAL A 234 -4.59 -2.82 -3.14
C VAL A 234 -3.77 -2.26 -4.30
N ASN A 235 -3.52 -0.97 -4.30
CA ASN A 235 -2.72 -0.32 -5.33
C ASN A 235 -1.43 0.22 -4.73
N PHE A 236 -0.31 -0.33 -5.15
CA PHE A 236 1.02 0.13 -4.79
C PHE A 236 1.43 1.28 -5.70
N LYS A 237 1.69 2.44 -5.11
CA LYS A 237 2.25 3.60 -5.82
C LYS A 237 3.77 3.52 -5.77
N LEU A 238 4.41 3.51 -6.93
CA LEU A 238 5.87 3.51 -7.03
C LEU A 238 6.44 4.91 -6.84
N LYS A 239 7.62 4.98 -6.25
CA LYS A 239 8.39 6.22 -6.10
C LYS A 239 8.62 6.90 -7.44
N LYS A 240 8.71 8.23 -7.41
CA LYS A 240 9.15 9.08 -8.50
C LYS A 240 10.39 9.87 -8.10
N ALA A 241 11.10 10.42 -9.08
CA ALA A 241 12.24 11.28 -8.80
C ALA A 241 11.77 12.61 -8.18
N PRO A 242 12.23 12.97 -6.97
CA PRO A 242 12.05 14.31 -6.42
C PRO A 242 12.93 15.33 -7.15
N SER A 243 12.71 16.62 -6.90
CA SER A 243 13.54 17.69 -7.49
C SER A 243 14.99 17.61 -6.98
N GLY A 244 15.95 17.73 -7.89
CA GLY A 244 17.36 17.64 -7.60
C GLY A 244 17.92 16.21 -7.55
N LEU A 245 19.23 16.10 -7.32
CA LEU A 245 19.91 14.80 -7.20
C LEU A 245 19.72 14.23 -5.80
N HIS A 246 19.15 13.04 -5.73
CA HIS A 246 18.97 12.27 -4.50
C HIS A 246 19.59 10.89 -4.66
N GLY A 247 20.19 10.41 -3.59
CA GLY A 247 20.70 9.05 -3.48
C GLY A 247 20.46 8.54 -2.06
N ASN A 248 20.04 7.29 -1.95
CA ASN A 248 19.81 6.65 -0.68
C ASN A 248 20.48 5.27 -0.67
N LEU A 249 21.13 4.94 0.45
CA LEU A 249 21.74 3.63 0.68
C LEU A 249 21.29 3.11 2.04
N VAL A 250 20.54 2.00 2.04
CA VAL A 250 20.15 1.30 3.27
C VAL A 250 20.88 -0.04 3.32
N THR A 251 21.61 -0.27 4.40
CA THR A 251 22.28 -1.54 4.68
C THR A 251 21.79 -2.07 6.02
N GLN A 252 21.34 -3.31 6.06
CA GLN A 252 20.89 -3.98 7.28
C GLN A 252 21.55 -5.34 7.38
N GLY A 253 22.21 -5.62 8.48
CA GLY A 253 22.66 -6.94 8.89
C GLY A 253 21.71 -7.46 9.98
N MET A 254 21.40 -8.76 9.96
CA MET A 254 20.48 -9.37 10.91
C MET A 254 21.09 -10.65 11.50
N TYR A 255 20.73 -10.95 12.73
CA TYR A 255 21.16 -12.16 13.42
C TYR A 255 19.99 -13.13 13.59
N ASN A 256 20.17 -14.36 13.11
CA ASN A 256 19.21 -15.43 13.33
C ASN A 256 19.53 -16.20 14.63
N GLY A 257 18.73 -15.96 15.66
CA GLY A 257 18.94 -16.58 16.99
C GLY A 257 18.71 -18.10 17.01
N LEU A 258 17.87 -18.63 16.12
CA LEU A 258 17.58 -20.06 16.03
C LEU A 258 18.74 -20.85 15.42
N LYS A 259 19.27 -20.38 14.30
CA LYS A 259 20.40 -21.02 13.59
C LYS A 259 21.77 -20.45 14.00
N LYS A 260 21.79 -19.39 14.83
CA LYS A 260 23.02 -18.70 15.30
C LYS A 260 23.91 -18.23 14.15
N THR A 261 23.30 -17.68 13.09
CA THR A 261 23.98 -17.18 11.89
C THR A 261 23.84 -15.67 11.76
N GLN A 262 24.77 -15.02 11.04
CA GLN A 262 24.79 -13.59 10.71
C GLN A 262 24.70 -13.35 9.20
N ASP A 263 24.24 -14.35 8.43
CA ASP A 263 24.22 -14.33 6.97
C ASP A 263 23.04 -13.57 6.40
N ASP A 264 22.15 -13.08 7.26
CA ASP A 264 20.98 -12.31 6.88
C ASP A 264 21.38 -10.85 6.62
N TYR A 265 21.04 -10.36 5.44
CA TYR A 265 21.28 -8.96 5.06
C TYR A 265 20.20 -8.41 4.15
N LYS A 266 20.09 -7.10 4.13
CA LYS A 266 19.34 -6.32 3.16
C LYS A 266 20.17 -5.14 2.69
N LEU A 267 20.20 -4.91 1.39
CA LEU A 267 20.84 -3.78 0.74
C LEU A 267 19.83 -3.12 -0.20
N VAL A 268 19.60 -1.84 0.01
CA VAL A 268 18.79 -1.01 -0.88
C VAL A 268 19.63 0.16 -1.36
N PHE A 269 19.70 0.36 -2.65
CA PHE A 269 20.34 1.52 -3.25
C PHE A 269 19.39 2.15 -4.25
N ASP A 270 19.12 3.44 -4.10
CA ASP A 270 18.38 4.21 -5.09
C ASP A 270 19.11 5.51 -5.44
N ILE A 271 18.96 5.92 -6.70
CA ILE A 271 19.44 7.19 -7.21
C ILE A 271 18.38 7.81 -8.10
N SER A 272 18.17 9.10 -7.94
CA SER A 272 17.19 9.84 -8.74
C SER A 272 17.62 11.28 -8.96
N ASN A 273 17.17 11.85 -10.08
CA ASN A 273 17.39 13.26 -10.37
C ASN A 273 16.28 13.78 -11.29
N ARG A 274 16.09 15.10 -11.28
CA ARG A 274 15.30 15.81 -12.26
C ARG A 274 16.18 16.73 -13.12
N PHE A 275 15.89 16.72 -14.42
CA PHE A 275 16.60 17.44 -15.45
C PHE A 275 15.64 18.37 -16.20
N LEU A 276 16.19 19.26 -17.05
CA LEU A 276 15.43 20.14 -17.94
C LEU A 276 14.45 21.07 -17.18
N GLY A 277 14.92 21.65 -16.05
CA GLY A 277 14.07 22.50 -15.21
C GLY A 277 12.94 21.70 -14.56
N ASP A 278 13.27 20.57 -13.95
CA ASP A 278 12.38 19.63 -13.26
C ASP A 278 11.32 18.93 -14.15
N ARG A 279 11.47 19.02 -15.48
CA ARG A 279 10.53 18.40 -16.41
C ARG A 279 10.77 16.91 -16.63
N LEU A 280 12.03 16.46 -16.58
CA LEU A 280 12.40 15.05 -16.77
C LEU A 280 12.89 14.45 -15.45
N GLY A 281 12.09 13.58 -14.84
CA GLY A 281 12.46 12.79 -13.69
C GLY A 281 12.99 11.42 -14.10
N VAL A 282 14.06 10.95 -13.46
CA VAL A 282 14.63 9.60 -13.63
C VAL A 282 14.95 9.03 -12.27
N LEU A 283 14.48 7.81 -11.99
CA LEU A 283 14.77 7.06 -10.77
C LEU A 283 15.17 5.63 -11.12
N ALA A 284 16.23 5.15 -10.50
CA ALA A 284 16.64 3.74 -10.53
C ALA A 284 16.87 3.25 -9.10
N GLN A 285 16.39 2.05 -8.78
CA GLN A 285 16.53 1.43 -7.47
C GLN A 285 16.80 -0.07 -7.61
N ILE A 286 17.68 -0.58 -6.74
CA ILE A 286 17.95 -2.01 -6.54
C ILE A 286 17.77 -2.31 -5.06
N ASP A 287 17.10 -3.43 -4.76
CA ASP A 287 16.92 -3.97 -3.41
C ASP A 287 17.21 -5.46 -3.43
N VAL A 288 18.23 -5.89 -2.69
CA VAL A 288 18.58 -7.29 -2.53
C VAL A 288 18.55 -7.68 -1.07
N GLU A 289 17.98 -8.84 -0.80
CA GLU A 289 17.83 -9.37 0.56
C GLU A 289 18.12 -10.87 0.59
N ASN A 290 18.83 -11.31 1.62
CA ASN A 290 18.96 -12.70 2.01
C ASN A 290 18.49 -12.85 3.45
N ARG A 291 17.48 -13.69 3.68
CA ARG A 291 16.84 -13.80 5.00
C ARG A 291 16.52 -15.23 5.39
N ASN A 292 17.04 -15.64 6.52
CA ASN A 292 16.76 -16.91 7.15
C ASN A 292 15.42 -16.84 7.94
N ARG A 293 14.49 -17.69 7.56
CA ARG A 293 13.15 -17.82 8.16
C ARG A 293 12.90 -19.20 8.73
N SER A 294 13.96 -19.88 9.16
CA SER A 294 13.88 -21.19 9.79
C SER A 294 13.00 -21.17 11.04
N SER A 295 12.32 -22.26 11.28
CA SER A 295 11.42 -22.43 12.43
C SER A 295 11.42 -23.86 12.95
N HIS A 296 11.11 -24.03 14.23
CA HIS A 296 10.74 -25.32 14.80
C HIS A 296 9.24 -25.33 15.05
N ASN A 297 8.57 -26.34 14.56
CA ASN A 297 7.12 -26.47 14.69
C ASN A 297 6.78 -27.75 15.46
N LEU A 298 5.79 -27.66 16.34
CA LEU A 298 5.15 -28.78 16.99
C LEU A 298 3.68 -28.79 16.58
N ASN A 299 3.24 -29.88 15.96
CA ASN A 299 1.85 -30.09 15.58
C ASN A 299 1.29 -31.31 16.30
N ALA A 300 0.07 -31.18 16.78
CA ALA A 300 -0.67 -32.25 17.46
C ALA A 300 -1.97 -32.53 16.72
N GLY A 301 -2.17 -33.78 16.31
CA GLY A 301 -3.43 -34.26 15.75
C GLY A 301 -4.21 -34.99 16.82
N TYR A 302 -5.48 -34.64 17.01
CA TYR A 302 -6.37 -35.25 18.00
C TYR A 302 -7.37 -36.16 17.31
N VAL A 303 -7.75 -37.21 18.01
CA VAL A 303 -8.79 -38.16 17.59
C VAL A 303 -9.82 -38.28 18.71
N ASN A 304 -11.06 -38.66 18.36
CA ASN A 304 -12.08 -38.93 19.36
C ASN A 304 -11.70 -40.16 20.16
N THR A 305 -11.74 -40.07 21.46
CA THR A 305 -11.63 -41.19 22.36
C THR A 305 -12.89 -42.05 22.20
N PRO A 306 -12.77 -43.40 22.05
CA PRO A 306 -13.92 -44.26 22.09
C PRO A 306 -14.73 -44.08 23.38
N ALA A 307 -16.04 -44.02 23.28
CA ALA A 307 -16.95 -43.70 24.40
C ALA A 307 -16.90 -44.69 25.57
N ASP A 308 -16.34 -45.87 25.33
CA ASP A 308 -16.10 -46.93 26.35
C ASP A 308 -14.83 -46.70 27.17
N LEU A 309 -13.93 -45.81 26.73
CA LEU A 309 -12.65 -45.56 27.41
C LEU A 309 -12.67 -44.31 28.29
N ASP A 310 -13.27 -43.20 27.85
CA ASP A 310 -13.39 -41.98 28.65
C ASP A 310 -14.50 -41.06 28.12
N THR A 311 -15.51 -40.82 28.94
CA THR A 311 -16.61 -39.87 28.60
C THR A 311 -16.30 -38.43 29.01
N ILE A 312 -15.28 -38.23 29.84
CA ILE A 312 -14.90 -36.90 30.35
C ILE A 312 -13.92 -36.23 29.41
N ASN A 313 -13.02 -37.00 28.78
CA ASN A 313 -12.02 -36.50 27.83
C ASN A 313 -12.28 -37.06 26.43
N PRO A 314 -13.15 -36.44 25.62
CA PRO A 314 -13.56 -36.97 24.33
C PRO A 314 -12.46 -36.91 23.25
N LEU A 315 -11.32 -36.29 23.54
CA LEU A 315 -10.19 -36.15 22.63
C LEU A 315 -8.92 -36.73 23.21
N THR A 316 -8.25 -37.57 22.43
CA THR A 316 -6.91 -38.09 22.73
C THR A 316 -5.93 -37.66 21.64
N LEU A 317 -4.65 -37.57 21.98
CA LEU A 317 -3.58 -37.27 21.04
C LEU A 317 -3.38 -38.48 20.11
N GLY A 318 -3.66 -38.29 18.82
CA GLY A 318 -3.53 -39.31 17.79
C GLY A 318 -2.19 -39.28 17.09
N THR A 319 -1.67 -38.06 16.86
CA THR A 319 -0.40 -37.87 16.17
C THR A 319 0.35 -36.68 16.76
N LEU A 320 1.65 -36.84 16.95
CA LEU A 320 2.56 -35.75 17.30
C LEU A 320 3.60 -35.59 16.19
N THR A 321 3.77 -34.38 15.69
CA THR A 321 4.77 -34.04 14.65
C THR A 321 5.70 -32.98 15.15
N LEU A 322 7.00 -33.28 15.14
CA LEU A 322 8.08 -32.35 15.45
C LEU A 322 8.79 -32.03 14.13
N THR A 323 8.80 -30.77 13.72
CA THR A 323 9.37 -30.36 12.45
C THR A 323 10.43 -29.29 12.64
N ASP A 324 11.63 -29.52 12.09
CA ASP A 324 12.65 -28.49 11.85
C ASP A 324 12.52 -28.03 10.39
N VAL A 325 12.26 -26.75 10.19
CA VAL A 325 12.15 -26.14 8.88
C VAL A 325 13.30 -25.16 8.69
N GLY A 326 14.26 -25.52 7.85
CA GLY A 326 15.25 -24.59 7.31
C GLY A 326 14.62 -23.83 6.16
N ARG A 327 14.56 -22.51 6.24
CA ARG A 327 14.01 -21.66 5.16
C ARG A 327 14.92 -20.48 4.90
N MET A 328 15.36 -20.35 3.65
CA MET A 328 16.13 -19.23 3.15
C MET A 328 15.36 -18.53 2.04
N ASN A 329 15.08 -17.23 2.22
CA ASN A 329 14.42 -16.39 1.23
C ASN A 329 15.45 -15.40 0.66
N LYS A 330 15.66 -15.45 -0.66
CA LYS A 330 16.51 -14.48 -1.39
C LYS A 330 15.63 -13.64 -2.28
N ARG A 331 15.77 -12.32 -2.22
CA ARG A 331 14.98 -11.36 -3.02
C ARG A 331 15.90 -10.50 -3.86
N ASP A 332 15.49 -10.24 -5.10
CA ASP A 332 16.08 -9.26 -6.01
C ASP A 332 14.95 -8.41 -6.59
N ASN A 333 14.96 -7.13 -6.28
CA ASN A 333 13.97 -6.19 -6.73
C ASN A 333 14.65 -5.04 -7.46
N ARG A 334 14.12 -4.64 -8.62
CA ARG A 334 14.63 -3.56 -9.44
C ARG A 334 13.49 -2.66 -9.88
N LEU A 335 13.67 -1.37 -9.70
CA LEU A 335 12.71 -0.35 -10.11
C LEU A 335 13.39 0.66 -11.01
N PHE A 336 12.74 0.98 -12.12
CA PHE A 336 13.14 2.05 -13.01
C PHE A 336 11.93 2.90 -13.35
N VAL A 337 12.02 4.20 -13.14
CA VAL A 337 10.94 5.14 -13.42
C VAL A 337 11.49 6.33 -14.18
N ILE A 338 10.80 6.68 -15.26
CA ILE A 338 11.01 7.92 -16.00
C ILE A 338 9.68 8.66 -16.07
N ASP A 339 9.68 9.93 -15.79
CA ASP A 339 8.53 10.80 -16.03
C ASP A 339 8.94 12.09 -16.72
N PHE A 340 8.10 12.57 -17.64
CA PHE A 340 8.33 13.80 -18.38
C PHE A 340 7.09 14.70 -18.32
N ALA A 341 7.24 15.83 -17.65
CA ALA A 341 6.19 16.84 -17.55
C ALA A 341 6.06 17.60 -18.87
N ILE A 342 4.86 17.55 -19.45
CA ILE A 342 4.46 18.31 -20.63
C ILE A 342 3.46 19.40 -20.21
N PRO A 343 3.21 20.46 -21.00
CA PRO A 343 2.20 21.44 -20.64
C PRO A 343 0.84 20.79 -20.36
N ASN A 344 0.31 21.00 -19.18
CA ASN A 344 -0.95 20.43 -18.68
C ASN A 344 -1.02 18.89 -18.71
N GLY A 345 0.13 18.18 -18.64
CA GLY A 345 0.14 16.72 -18.73
C GLY A 345 1.45 16.10 -18.29
N ASN A 346 1.51 14.78 -18.41
CA ASN A 346 2.68 13.99 -18.06
C ASN A 346 2.77 12.73 -18.92
N ILE A 347 4.00 12.33 -19.25
CA ILE A 347 4.31 11.04 -19.86
C ILE A 347 5.16 10.28 -18.86
N SER A 348 4.84 9.04 -18.56
CA SER A 348 5.63 8.25 -17.62
C SER A 348 5.80 6.81 -18.09
N TYR A 349 6.95 6.27 -17.71
CA TYR A 349 7.26 4.86 -17.79
C TYR A 349 7.68 4.36 -16.42
N SER A 350 7.22 3.20 -16.03
CA SER A 350 7.70 2.48 -14.85
C SER A 350 7.91 1.01 -15.18
N GLY A 351 9.09 0.50 -14.82
CA GLY A 351 9.44 -0.91 -14.90
C GLY A 351 9.76 -1.44 -13.51
N LEU A 352 9.03 -2.45 -13.07
CA LEU A 352 9.23 -3.17 -11.82
C LEU A 352 9.59 -4.61 -12.14
N HIS A 353 10.72 -5.06 -11.63
CA HIS A 353 11.09 -6.48 -11.58
C HIS A 353 11.25 -6.90 -10.13
N SER A 354 10.56 -7.96 -9.73
CA SER A 354 10.65 -8.55 -8.40
C SER A 354 10.82 -10.05 -8.51
N SER A 355 11.77 -10.60 -7.78
CA SER A 355 11.94 -12.05 -7.66
C SER A 355 12.17 -12.47 -6.23
N ILE A 356 11.71 -13.67 -5.91
CA ILE A 356 12.00 -14.34 -4.66
C ILE A 356 12.35 -15.81 -4.94
N ASP A 357 13.49 -16.23 -4.42
CA ASP A 357 13.91 -17.62 -4.37
C ASP A 357 13.72 -18.11 -2.94
N LYS A 358 12.90 -19.14 -2.75
CA LYS A 358 12.64 -19.78 -1.48
C LYS A 358 13.28 -21.17 -1.50
N ASP A 359 14.25 -21.40 -0.63
CA ASP A 359 14.87 -22.71 -0.38
C ASP A 359 14.38 -23.19 0.98
N VAL A 360 13.60 -24.27 0.99
CA VAL A 360 12.94 -24.80 2.19
C VAL A 360 13.33 -26.27 2.38
N ASN A 361 14.07 -26.52 3.43
CA ASN A 361 14.47 -27.85 3.87
C ASN A 361 13.65 -28.24 5.10
N THR A 362 12.91 -29.33 5.03
CA THR A 362 12.03 -29.81 6.10
C THR A 362 12.51 -31.14 6.62
N TYR A 363 12.58 -31.26 7.94
CA TYR A 363 12.87 -32.50 8.65
C TYR A 363 11.79 -32.71 9.69
N ALA A 364 10.93 -33.71 9.49
CA ALA A 364 9.81 -33.98 10.36
C ALA A 364 9.90 -35.37 10.99
N ASN A 365 9.74 -35.46 12.31
CA ASN A 365 9.47 -36.68 13.03
C ASN A 365 7.97 -36.75 13.32
N VAL A 366 7.29 -37.73 12.77
CA VAL A 366 5.86 -37.98 12.97
C VAL A 366 5.67 -39.22 13.81
N TYR A 367 5.01 -39.07 14.92
CA TYR A 367 4.68 -40.12 15.87
C TYR A 367 3.17 -40.41 15.81
N PRO A 368 2.73 -41.45 15.07
CA PRO A 368 1.34 -41.87 15.09
C PRO A 368 1.09 -42.66 16.39
N LEU A 369 0.60 -41.98 17.42
CA LEU A 369 0.53 -42.49 18.81
C LEU A 369 -0.52 -43.58 19.04
N GLN A 370 -1.39 -43.84 18.06
CA GLN A 370 -2.41 -44.89 18.14
C GLN A 370 -2.00 -46.19 17.44
N THR A 371 -0.79 -46.26 16.92
CA THR A 371 -0.30 -47.51 16.32
C THR A 371 0.30 -48.41 17.39
N PRO A 372 -0.11 -49.70 17.46
CA PRO A 372 0.36 -50.66 18.50
C PRO A 372 1.88 -50.88 18.47
N ASP A 373 2.51 -50.66 17.30
CA ASP A 373 3.91 -51.03 17.05
C ASP A 373 4.91 -49.88 17.35
N GLY A 374 4.46 -48.77 17.95
CA GLY A 374 5.35 -47.66 18.24
C GLY A 374 6.07 -47.12 16.99
N GLN A 375 5.33 -46.78 15.96
CA GLN A 375 5.89 -46.30 14.69
C GLN A 375 6.37 -44.88 14.77
N ARG A 376 7.49 -44.59 14.11
CA ARG A 376 7.97 -43.23 13.79
C ARG A 376 8.09 -43.13 12.27
N LEU A 377 7.54 -42.03 11.71
CA LEU A 377 7.81 -41.64 10.35
C LEU A 377 8.80 -40.47 10.39
N PHE A 378 9.84 -40.58 9.61
CA PHE A 378 10.79 -39.51 9.42
C PHE A 378 10.66 -39.00 7.98
N ASP A 379 10.18 -37.79 7.82
CA ASP A 379 9.98 -37.15 6.53
C ASP A 379 11.03 -36.06 6.36
N THR A 380 11.73 -36.08 5.24
CA THR A 380 12.62 -35.00 4.85
C THR A 380 12.21 -34.50 3.47
N GLY A 381 12.15 -33.18 3.31
CA GLY A 381 11.76 -32.54 2.07
C GLY A 381 12.67 -31.39 1.73
N GLU A 382 12.95 -31.21 0.44
CA GLU A 382 13.59 -30.05 -0.13
C GLU A 382 12.64 -29.43 -1.14
N LEU A 383 12.21 -28.20 -0.89
CA LEU A 383 11.40 -27.40 -1.80
C LEU A 383 12.20 -26.17 -2.24
N ILE A 384 12.46 -26.07 -3.53
CA ILE A 384 13.02 -24.86 -4.15
C ILE A 384 11.89 -24.22 -4.96
N ASN A 385 11.50 -23.02 -4.59
CA ASN A 385 10.47 -22.26 -5.27
C ASN A 385 11.02 -20.92 -5.74
N ASN A 386 10.86 -20.64 -7.04
CA ASN A 386 11.31 -19.43 -7.69
C ASN A 386 10.13 -18.68 -8.27
N ILE A 387 9.85 -17.50 -7.76
CA ILE A 387 8.76 -16.64 -8.23
C ILE A 387 9.37 -15.36 -8.80
N LYS A 388 8.96 -14.99 -10.01
CA LYS A 388 9.38 -13.75 -10.68
C LYS A 388 8.15 -13.01 -11.18
N VAL A 389 8.16 -11.70 -11.01
CA VAL A 389 7.15 -10.80 -11.57
C VAL A 389 7.85 -9.64 -12.26
N THR A 390 7.45 -9.35 -13.49
CA THR A 390 7.88 -8.17 -14.22
C THR A 390 6.65 -7.40 -14.64
N THR A 391 6.60 -6.11 -14.32
CA THR A 391 5.50 -5.22 -14.69
C THR A 391 6.06 -3.96 -15.32
N GLU A 392 5.61 -3.65 -16.51
CA GLU A 392 5.98 -2.45 -17.25
C GLU A 392 4.72 -1.64 -17.57
N THR A 393 4.80 -0.34 -17.40
CA THR A 393 3.66 0.55 -17.60
C THR A 393 4.09 1.82 -18.30
N TRP A 394 3.42 2.14 -19.40
CA TRP A 394 3.49 3.41 -20.08
C TRP A 394 2.20 4.17 -19.84
N LYS A 395 2.30 5.43 -19.46
CA LYS A 395 1.16 6.28 -19.19
C LYS A 395 1.35 7.65 -19.83
N TYR A 396 0.32 8.12 -20.54
CA TYR A 396 0.20 9.48 -21.03
C TYR A 396 -1.04 10.12 -20.44
N GLU A 397 -0.89 11.27 -19.84
CA GLU A 397 -1.97 12.05 -19.23
C GLU A 397 -1.91 13.48 -19.79
N GLN A 398 -3.05 13.99 -20.24
CA GLN A 398 -3.15 15.34 -20.80
C GLN A 398 -4.51 15.96 -20.44
N ASN A 399 -4.49 17.11 -19.80
CA ASN A 399 -5.68 17.95 -19.62
C ASN A 399 -5.78 18.87 -20.85
N LEU A 400 -6.73 18.59 -21.73
CA LEU A 400 -7.00 19.40 -22.92
C LEU A 400 -7.77 20.68 -22.57
N THR A 401 -8.73 20.55 -21.65
CA THR A 401 -9.49 21.67 -21.06
C THR A 401 -9.63 21.40 -19.56
N PRO A 402 -10.12 22.35 -18.75
CA PRO A 402 -10.40 22.11 -17.34
C PRO A 402 -11.32 20.91 -17.07
N ASP A 403 -12.22 20.60 -18.03
CA ASP A 403 -13.23 19.56 -17.90
C ASP A 403 -12.92 18.30 -18.73
N LEU A 404 -11.88 18.32 -19.57
CA LEU A 404 -11.54 17.22 -20.45
C LEU A 404 -10.09 16.75 -20.24
N ARG A 405 -9.96 15.56 -19.67
CA ARG A 405 -8.69 14.86 -19.50
C ARG A 405 -8.64 13.64 -20.40
N ILE A 406 -7.52 13.46 -21.09
CA ILE A 406 -7.18 12.23 -21.84
C ILE A 406 -6.14 11.46 -21.03
N GLU A 407 -6.38 10.19 -20.85
CA GLU A 407 -5.44 9.25 -20.24
C GLU A 407 -5.28 8.04 -21.17
N LEU A 408 -4.05 7.80 -21.65
CA LEU A 408 -3.68 6.62 -22.41
C LEU A 408 -2.78 5.75 -21.53
N PHE A 409 -3.12 4.50 -21.45
CA PHE A 409 -2.47 3.56 -20.57
C PHE A 409 -2.16 2.27 -21.33
N ASN A 410 -0.89 1.86 -21.30
CA ASN A 410 -0.46 0.57 -21.82
C ASN A 410 0.39 -0.13 -20.77
N SER A 411 0.10 -1.36 -20.47
CA SER A 411 0.82 -2.12 -19.47
C SER A 411 1.01 -3.58 -19.87
N PHE A 412 2.13 -4.11 -19.41
CA PHE A 412 2.48 -5.51 -19.51
C PHE A 412 2.87 -6.03 -18.12
N SER A 413 2.27 -7.15 -17.71
CA SER A 413 2.65 -7.83 -16.48
C SER A 413 2.76 -9.32 -16.73
N ARG A 414 3.86 -9.90 -16.30
CA ARG A 414 4.15 -11.33 -16.41
C ARG A 414 4.65 -11.85 -15.08
N SER A 415 4.14 -13.01 -14.66
CA SER A 415 4.69 -13.79 -13.56
C SER A 415 5.13 -15.16 -14.04
N THR A 416 6.11 -15.70 -13.36
CA THR A 416 6.49 -17.11 -13.46
C THR A 416 6.65 -17.64 -12.05
N ASN A 417 6.18 -18.85 -11.81
CA ASN A 417 6.34 -19.58 -10.56
C ASN A 417 6.79 -21.01 -10.91
N GLY A 418 7.97 -21.39 -10.46
CA GLY A 418 8.49 -22.74 -10.65
C GLY A 418 8.88 -23.32 -9.30
N ASP A 419 8.50 -24.56 -9.05
CA ASP A 419 8.90 -25.28 -7.87
C ASP A 419 9.47 -26.67 -8.19
N THR A 420 10.45 -27.05 -7.38
CA THR A 420 11.03 -28.40 -7.36
C THR A 420 10.88 -28.92 -5.95
N ASN A 421 10.20 -30.05 -5.82
CA ASN A 421 9.95 -30.67 -4.53
C ASN A 421 10.52 -32.09 -4.51
N LYS A 422 11.44 -32.36 -3.58
CA LYS A 422 11.99 -33.67 -3.30
C LYS A 422 11.51 -34.10 -1.92
N VAL A 423 10.95 -35.29 -1.80
CA VAL A 423 10.45 -35.83 -0.54
C VAL A 423 11.02 -37.22 -0.32
N PHE A 424 11.58 -37.43 0.85
CA PHE A 424 12.07 -38.72 1.31
C PHE A 424 11.29 -39.11 2.58
N ASN A 425 10.67 -40.25 2.59
CA ASN A 425 9.92 -40.76 3.72
C ASN A 425 10.56 -42.02 4.26
N PHE A 426 10.77 -42.06 5.55
CA PHE A 426 11.32 -43.20 6.26
C PHE A 426 10.30 -43.66 7.30
N LYS A 427 10.12 -44.96 7.42
CA LYS A 427 9.25 -45.54 8.44
C LYS A 427 10.07 -46.49 9.34
N GLU A 428 9.96 -46.24 10.62
CA GLU A 428 10.57 -47.05 11.66
C GLU A 428 9.47 -47.69 12.49
N SER A 429 9.62 -49.01 12.74
CA SER A 429 8.71 -49.76 13.62
C SER A 429 9.41 -50.07 14.93
N GLY A 430 8.69 -50.04 16.03
CA GLY A 430 9.27 -50.24 17.37
C GLY A 430 10.08 -49.01 17.83
N ALA A 431 9.83 -47.84 17.25
CA ALA A 431 10.54 -46.57 17.55
C ALA A 431 10.35 -46.10 19.01
N TYR A 432 9.27 -46.57 19.66
CA TYR A 432 8.99 -46.30 21.08
C TYR A 432 8.27 -47.49 21.70
N THR A 433 8.49 -47.70 22.99
CA THR A 433 8.06 -48.92 23.69
C THR A 433 6.69 -48.82 24.38
N GLU A 434 6.13 -47.63 24.49
CA GLU A 434 4.84 -47.40 25.11
C GLU A 434 3.80 -46.91 24.10
N SER A 435 2.67 -47.64 24.05
CA SER A 435 1.48 -47.12 23.37
C SER A 435 0.94 -45.93 24.15
N VAL A 436 0.92 -44.77 23.54
CA VAL A 436 0.34 -43.52 24.11
C VAL A 436 -1.14 -43.40 23.77
N SER A 437 -1.74 -44.40 23.13
CA SER A 437 -3.12 -44.38 22.65
C SER A 437 -4.18 -44.14 23.73
N ASN A 438 -3.87 -44.41 24.99
CA ASN A 438 -4.80 -44.26 26.12
C ASN A 438 -4.41 -43.10 27.05
N LYS A 439 -3.44 -42.27 26.69
CA LYS A 439 -3.04 -41.11 27.52
C LYS A 439 -3.74 -39.85 27.04
N SER A 440 -4.39 -39.16 27.96
CA SER A 440 -4.87 -37.79 27.68
C SER A 440 -3.68 -36.86 27.37
N VAL A 441 -3.95 -35.75 26.69
CA VAL A 441 -2.93 -34.75 26.35
C VAL A 441 -2.08 -34.34 27.55
N ASP A 442 -2.68 -34.30 28.74
CA ASP A 442 -2.03 -33.92 30.01
C ASP A 442 -1.10 -34.97 30.57
N ASN A 443 -1.13 -36.20 30.05
CA ASN A 443 -0.42 -37.37 30.62
C ASN A 443 0.77 -37.87 29.78
N ILE A 444 1.13 -37.22 28.67
CA ILE A 444 2.32 -37.57 27.88
C ILE A 444 3.56 -37.04 28.60
N GLN A 445 4.19 -37.88 29.42
CA GLN A 445 5.40 -37.46 30.15
C GLN A 445 6.68 -37.80 29.39
N SER A 446 6.77 -38.99 28.78
CA SER A 446 7.92 -39.40 27.98
C SER A 446 7.64 -40.68 27.19
N PHE A 447 8.36 -40.90 26.12
CA PHE A 447 8.48 -42.19 25.42
C PHE A 447 9.92 -42.36 24.96
N THR A 448 10.35 -43.64 24.85
CA THR A 448 11.71 -43.99 24.44
C THR A 448 11.74 -44.29 22.95
N ILE A 449 12.66 -43.66 22.22
CA ILE A 449 12.88 -43.90 20.80
C ILE A 449 13.93 -45.00 20.63
N ASN A 450 13.61 -46.01 19.79
CA ASN A 450 14.52 -47.07 19.39
C ASN A 450 14.89 -46.91 17.91
N ASP A 451 16.15 -46.97 17.56
CA ASP A 451 16.68 -46.79 16.20
C ASP A 451 16.80 -48.12 15.40
N THR A 452 15.80 -48.94 15.45
CA THR A 452 15.83 -50.25 14.74
C THR A 452 14.74 -50.33 13.68
N ASN A 453 15.03 -50.97 12.54
CA ASN A 453 14.09 -51.32 11.46
C ASN A 453 13.47 -50.12 10.69
N THR A 454 14.27 -49.45 9.90
CA THR A 454 13.82 -48.35 9.03
C THR A 454 13.48 -48.83 7.61
N THR A 455 12.31 -48.51 7.11
CA THR A 455 11.91 -48.66 5.70
C THR A 455 11.75 -47.25 5.09
N TRP A 456 12.31 -47.04 3.93
CA TRP A 456 12.25 -45.72 3.27
C TRP A 456 11.73 -45.81 1.85
N PHE A 457 11.15 -44.73 1.34
CA PHE A 457 10.78 -44.52 -0.08
C PHE A 457 11.03 -43.08 -0.47
N GLU A 458 11.23 -42.82 -1.76
CA GLU A 458 11.54 -41.52 -2.34
C GLU A 458 10.42 -41.13 -3.28
N ARG A 459 10.07 -39.82 -3.27
CA ARG A 459 9.19 -39.19 -4.24
C ARG A 459 9.79 -37.88 -4.71
N TYR A 460 9.75 -37.65 -5.99
CA TYR A 460 10.22 -36.43 -6.64
C TYR A 460 9.08 -35.81 -7.45
N ASP A 461 8.74 -34.56 -7.16
CA ASP A 461 7.74 -33.78 -7.89
C ASP A 461 8.37 -32.49 -8.43
N TYR A 462 8.13 -32.18 -9.69
CA TYR A 462 8.58 -30.96 -10.35
C TYR A 462 7.39 -30.28 -11.05
N ASN A 463 7.16 -28.99 -10.74
CA ASN A 463 6.11 -28.19 -11.36
C ASN A 463 6.67 -26.82 -11.81
N GLU A 464 6.29 -26.39 -13.01
CA GLU A 464 6.58 -25.07 -13.56
C GLU A 464 5.29 -24.47 -14.16
N TYR A 465 4.95 -23.22 -13.76
CA TYR A 465 3.72 -22.53 -14.16
C TYR A 465 4.00 -21.17 -14.81
#